data_ade5e8cc5e8ac715c3d8b03654240d1e
#
_entry.id   ade5e8cc5e8ac715c3d8b03654240d1e
#
_cell.length_a   1.000
_cell.length_b   1.000
_cell.length_c   1.000
_cell.angle_alpha   90.00
_cell.angle_beta   90.00
_cell.angle_gamma   90.00
#
_symmetry.space_group_name_H-M   'P 1'
#
loop_
_entity.id
_entity.type
_entity.pdbx_description
1 polymer ?
#
loop_
_entity_poly.entity_id
_entity_poly.type
_entity_poly.pdbx_seq_one_letter_code
_entity_poly.pdbx_strand_id
1 'polypeptide(L)'
;MRCWTARTHLSLFCALLLLLLLLSLSVHCQWPSNDGICGPGIDIGNDISDFKKLENCTVVEGYLKILLIVNKNTNQEVFRTLSFPKLTMITDYLLLFRVPGLDSLSTLFPNLSVIRGRNLFYNYALVIFEMNNLKDIGLYSLRNITRGAIRIEKNPELCYLDSVDWSLIMNADLNFIDGNKQAKECADVCPGLMEDNPQCIKTNFSGVSNYRCWTSDHCQKGKS
;
A
#
# COMPACT_ATOMS: atom_id res chain seq x y z
N MET A 1 33.49 74.34 -3.44
CA MET A 1 33.13 73.37 -4.44
C MET A 1 34.03 72.13 -4.30
N ARG A 2 33.59 71.06 -3.69
CA ARG A 2 34.06 69.66 -3.79
C ARG A 2 33.65 68.89 -2.53
N CYS A 3 32.38 68.45 -2.52
CA CYS A 3 31.96 67.53 -1.48
C CYS A 3 30.63 66.79 -1.87
N TRP A 4 30.40 66.51 -3.16
CA TRP A 4 29.16 65.92 -3.64
C TRP A 4 29.33 64.61 -4.41
N THR A 5 30.53 64.12 -4.68
CA THR A 5 30.74 62.92 -5.49
C THR A 5 31.01 61.65 -4.68
N ALA A 6 31.30 61.74 -3.39
CA ALA A 6 31.60 60.58 -2.55
C ALA A 6 30.33 59.87 -1.99
N ARG A 7 29.20 60.58 -1.88
CA ARG A 7 27.97 60.01 -1.31
C ARG A 7 27.18 59.15 -2.29
N THR A 8 27.27 59.40 -3.58
CA THR A 8 26.55 58.64 -4.62
C THR A 8 27.20 57.30 -4.90
N HIS A 9 28.53 57.21 -4.83
CA HIS A 9 29.22 55.92 -5.03
C HIS A 9 29.08 54.96 -3.84
N LEU A 10 28.97 55.48 -2.63
CA LEU A 10 28.77 54.65 -1.43
C LEU A 10 27.37 54.06 -1.40
N SER A 11 26.34 54.78 -1.87
CA SER A 11 24.97 54.30 -1.97
C SER A 11 24.79 53.26 -3.06
N LEU A 12 25.47 53.42 -4.19
CA LEU A 12 25.48 52.45 -5.28
C LEU A 12 26.20 51.15 -4.87
N PHE A 13 27.30 51.25 -4.15
CA PHE A 13 28.04 50.08 -3.65
C PHE A 13 27.24 49.31 -2.60
N CYS A 14 26.56 49.99 -1.68
CA CYS A 14 25.64 49.35 -0.73
C CYS A 14 24.44 48.73 -1.40
N ALA A 15 23.86 49.35 -2.45
CA ALA A 15 22.78 48.79 -3.20
C ALA A 15 23.19 47.51 -3.99
N LEU A 16 24.41 47.56 -4.59
CA LEU A 16 24.96 46.38 -5.28
C LEU A 16 25.27 45.22 -4.31
N LEU A 17 25.81 45.52 -3.12
CA LEU A 17 26.06 44.53 -2.08
C LEU A 17 24.76 43.91 -1.54
N LEU A 18 23.71 44.72 -1.36
CA LEU A 18 22.38 44.23 -1.00
C LEU A 18 21.76 43.38 -2.11
N LEU A 19 21.93 43.76 -3.36
CA LEU A 19 21.47 42.96 -4.50
C LEU A 19 22.20 41.61 -4.61
N LEU A 20 23.53 41.63 -4.39
CA LEU A 20 24.34 40.41 -4.36
C LEU A 20 24.01 39.52 -3.16
N LEU A 21 23.71 40.10 -1.99
CA LEU A 21 23.21 39.39 -0.82
C LEU A 21 21.81 38.82 -1.06
N LEU A 22 20.93 39.52 -1.74
CA LEU A 22 19.60 39.03 -2.12
C LEU A 22 19.69 37.95 -3.19
N LEU A 23 20.65 38.01 -4.11
CA LEU A 23 20.92 36.97 -5.09
C LEU A 23 21.60 35.73 -4.49
N SER A 24 22.40 35.90 -3.43
CA SER A 24 22.99 34.77 -2.68
C SER A 24 22.02 34.16 -1.68
N LEU A 25 20.94 34.87 -1.30
CA LEU A 25 19.82 34.41 -0.50
C LEU A 25 18.66 33.84 -1.36
N SER A 26 18.81 33.71 -2.67
CA SER A 26 18.06 32.72 -3.41
C SER A 26 18.52 31.34 -2.91
N VAL A 27 18.20 31.08 -1.65
CA VAL A 27 18.08 29.71 -1.12
C VAL A 27 17.30 28.98 -2.20
N HIS A 28 17.98 28.09 -2.90
CA HIS A 28 17.32 27.04 -3.62
C HIS A 28 16.43 26.35 -2.59
N CYS A 29 15.19 26.79 -2.49
CA CYS A 29 14.15 25.99 -1.93
C CYS A 29 14.00 24.86 -2.95
N GLN A 30 14.93 23.92 -2.92
CA GLN A 30 14.74 22.62 -3.50
C GLN A 30 13.54 22.08 -2.75
N TRP A 31 12.38 22.14 -3.40
CA TRP A 31 11.24 21.31 -3.01
C TRP A 31 11.85 19.93 -2.76
N PRO A 32 11.58 19.30 -1.60
CA PRO A 32 12.04 17.94 -1.39
C PRO A 32 11.66 17.20 -2.66
N SER A 33 12.64 16.64 -3.33
CA SER A 33 12.44 15.85 -4.52
C SER A 33 11.27 14.92 -4.20
N ASN A 34 10.27 14.84 -5.06
CA ASN A 34 9.08 14.01 -4.89
C ASN A 34 9.48 12.52 -5.02
N ASP A 35 10.67 12.20 -4.48
CA ASP A 35 11.33 10.93 -4.60
C ASP A 35 10.45 9.85 -3.96
N GLY A 36 9.75 9.15 -4.82
CA GLY A 36 8.93 8.02 -4.45
C GLY A 36 7.45 8.30 -4.19
N ILE A 37 6.94 9.52 -4.35
CA ILE A 37 5.50 9.80 -4.32
C ILE A 37 4.95 9.68 -5.74
N CYS A 38 4.04 8.75 -5.95
CA CYS A 38 3.39 8.50 -7.25
C CYS A 38 1.89 8.82 -7.16
N GLY A 39 1.31 9.34 -8.23
CA GLY A 39 -0.11 9.70 -8.28
C GLY A 39 -0.36 10.95 -9.12
N PRO A 40 -1.51 11.62 -9.01
CA PRO A 40 -2.64 11.32 -8.13
C PRO A 40 -3.48 10.15 -8.68
N GLY A 41 -3.56 9.07 -7.89
CA GLY A 41 -4.27 7.83 -8.28
C GLY A 41 -3.59 7.06 -9.40
N ILE A 42 -3.53 5.74 -9.27
CA ILE A 42 -2.88 4.87 -10.26
C ILE A 42 -3.87 3.78 -10.69
N ASP A 43 -4.15 3.73 -11.99
CA ASP A 43 -4.87 2.63 -12.62
C ASP A 43 -3.88 1.73 -13.35
N ILE A 44 -3.89 0.45 -12.99
CA ILE A 44 -3.18 -0.65 -13.66
C ILE A 44 -4.25 -1.53 -14.28
N GLY A 45 -4.30 -1.57 -15.60
CA GLY A 45 -5.34 -2.32 -16.30
C GLY A 45 -4.93 -2.70 -17.71
N ASN A 46 -5.52 -3.79 -18.21
CA ASN A 46 -5.35 -4.31 -19.55
C ASN A 46 -3.94 -4.86 -19.88
N ASP A 47 -2.86 -4.30 -19.37
CA ASP A 47 -1.50 -4.74 -19.67
C ASP A 47 -0.65 -4.82 -18.40
N ILE A 48 0.14 -5.90 -18.30
CA ILE A 48 1.10 -6.12 -17.21
C ILE A 48 2.19 -5.05 -17.15
N SER A 49 2.52 -4.44 -18.31
CA SER A 49 3.51 -3.37 -18.38
C SER A 49 3.09 -2.10 -17.62
N ASP A 50 1.81 -1.94 -17.33
CA ASP A 50 1.29 -0.82 -16.53
C ASP A 50 1.82 -0.80 -15.10
N PHE A 51 2.29 -1.96 -14.60
CA PHE A 51 2.96 -2.03 -13.29
C PHE A 51 4.23 -1.16 -13.20
N LYS A 52 4.83 -0.78 -14.34
CA LYS A 52 5.94 0.18 -14.37
C LYS A 52 5.59 1.52 -13.70
N LYS A 53 4.32 1.89 -13.65
CA LYS A 53 3.83 3.09 -12.95
C LYS A 53 4.16 3.06 -11.45
N LEU A 54 4.44 1.87 -10.88
CA LEU A 54 4.81 1.69 -9.48
C LEU A 54 6.33 1.62 -9.26
N GLU A 55 7.14 1.64 -10.31
CA GLU A 55 8.59 1.66 -10.17
C GLU A 55 9.02 2.87 -9.32
N ASN A 56 9.80 2.59 -8.28
CA ASN A 56 10.30 3.58 -7.31
C ASN A 56 9.24 4.27 -6.45
N CYS A 57 7.96 3.92 -6.52
CA CYS A 57 6.94 4.46 -5.62
C CYS A 57 7.17 3.97 -4.19
N THR A 58 7.26 4.92 -3.26
CA THR A 58 7.22 4.67 -1.81
C THR A 58 5.83 4.92 -1.24
N VAL A 59 5.14 5.90 -1.82
CA VAL A 59 3.77 6.28 -1.49
C VAL A 59 2.96 6.45 -2.77
N VAL A 60 1.79 5.84 -2.83
CA VAL A 60 0.78 6.18 -3.83
C VAL A 60 -0.11 7.27 -3.25
N GLU A 61 -0.02 8.49 -3.80
CA GLU A 61 -0.99 9.54 -3.52
C GLU A 61 -2.27 9.26 -4.31
N GLY A 62 -3.40 9.19 -3.59
CA GLY A 62 -4.66 8.73 -4.16
C GLY A 62 -4.84 7.21 -4.04
N TYR A 63 -5.56 6.65 -4.98
CA TYR A 63 -5.88 5.22 -5.02
C TYR A 63 -4.90 4.39 -5.87
N LEU A 64 -4.89 3.09 -5.60
CA LEU A 64 -4.28 2.10 -6.48
C LEU A 64 -5.36 1.11 -6.91
N LYS A 65 -5.66 1.08 -8.21
CA LYS A 65 -6.58 0.10 -8.82
C LYS A 65 -5.80 -0.84 -9.73
N ILE A 66 -6.05 -2.13 -9.58
CA ILE A 66 -5.52 -3.19 -10.44
C ILE A 66 -6.72 -3.96 -10.99
N LEU A 67 -7.01 -3.76 -12.27
CA LEU A 67 -8.27 -4.17 -12.87
C LEU A 67 -8.05 -4.92 -14.18
N LEU A 68 -8.80 -6.04 -14.34
CA LEU A 68 -9.05 -6.67 -15.65
C LEU A 68 -7.79 -6.86 -16.50
N ILE A 69 -6.72 -7.42 -15.93
CA ILE A 69 -5.52 -7.69 -16.72
C ILE A 69 -5.82 -8.89 -17.63
N VAL A 70 -6.29 -8.60 -18.83
CA VAL A 70 -6.68 -9.60 -19.83
C VAL A 70 -5.60 -9.71 -20.89
N ASN A 71 -4.44 -10.22 -20.54
CA ASN A 71 -3.44 -10.59 -21.55
C ASN A 71 -3.37 -12.12 -21.62
N LYS A 72 -3.46 -12.69 -22.83
CA LYS A 72 -3.37 -14.14 -23.07
C LYS A 72 -2.08 -14.77 -22.52
N ASN A 73 -1.06 -13.96 -22.28
CA ASN A 73 0.24 -14.36 -21.74
C ASN A 73 0.38 -14.09 -20.24
N THR A 74 -0.66 -13.59 -19.56
CA THR A 74 -0.61 -13.33 -18.13
C THR A 74 -0.86 -14.62 -17.37
N ASN A 75 0.22 -15.26 -16.95
CA ASN A 75 0.19 -16.43 -16.09
C ASN A 75 0.73 -16.08 -14.70
N GLN A 76 0.62 -17.01 -13.76
CA GLN A 76 1.11 -16.88 -12.40
C GLN A 76 2.61 -16.51 -12.32
N GLU A 77 3.43 -17.04 -13.21
CA GLU A 77 4.88 -16.81 -13.23
C GLU A 77 5.24 -15.34 -13.47
N VAL A 78 4.44 -14.62 -14.26
CA VAL A 78 4.67 -13.20 -14.52
C VAL A 78 4.51 -12.39 -13.24
N PHE A 79 3.47 -12.66 -12.43
CA PHE A 79 3.26 -11.93 -11.17
C PHE A 79 4.33 -12.24 -10.13
N ARG A 80 4.90 -13.46 -10.14
CA ARG A 80 5.98 -13.83 -9.21
C ARG A 80 7.28 -13.06 -9.46
N THR A 81 7.47 -12.53 -10.67
CA THR A 81 8.63 -11.71 -11.02
C THR A 81 8.44 -10.23 -10.68
N LEU A 82 7.19 -9.80 -10.43
CA LEU A 82 6.89 -8.42 -10.09
C LEU A 82 6.99 -8.20 -8.58
N SER A 83 7.69 -7.13 -8.19
CA SER A 83 7.80 -6.74 -6.79
C SER A 83 8.00 -5.23 -6.66
N PHE A 84 7.27 -4.61 -5.74
CA PHE A 84 7.35 -3.19 -5.42
C PHE A 84 7.67 -2.99 -3.94
N PRO A 85 8.88 -3.38 -3.49
CA PRO A 85 9.24 -3.39 -2.07
C PRO A 85 9.38 -1.99 -1.47
N LYS A 86 9.49 -0.96 -2.30
CA LYS A 86 9.53 0.43 -1.83
C LYS A 86 8.15 0.96 -1.44
N LEU A 87 7.07 0.39 -1.97
CA LEU A 87 5.70 0.84 -1.68
C LEU A 87 5.31 0.47 -0.25
N THR A 88 5.11 1.51 0.57
CA THR A 88 4.75 1.36 1.99
C THR A 88 3.38 1.91 2.33
N MET A 89 2.84 2.82 1.50
CA MET A 89 1.58 3.50 1.80
C MET A 89 0.75 3.80 0.54
N ILE A 90 -0.56 3.67 0.70
CA ILE A 90 -1.58 4.18 -0.23
C ILE A 90 -2.45 5.17 0.54
N THR A 91 -2.64 6.39 0.00
CA THR A 91 -3.36 7.42 0.78
C THR A 91 -4.87 7.32 0.68
N ASP A 92 -5.41 6.74 -0.36
CA ASP A 92 -6.85 6.52 -0.51
C ASP A 92 -7.19 5.04 -0.30
N TYR A 93 -7.42 4.27 -1.34
CA TYR A 93 -7.82 2.87 -1.27
C TYR A 93 -7.03 1.99 -2.25
N LEU A 94 -7.00 0.69 -1.93
CA LEU A 94 -6.51 -0.37 -2.81
C LEU A 94 -7.69 -1.17 -3.35
N LEU A 95 -7.77 -1.35 -4.67
CA LEU A 95 -8.80 -2.15 -5.31
C LEU A 95 -8.20 -3.13 -6.31
N LEU A 96 -8.53 -4.41 -6.14
CA LEU A 96 -8.20 -5.50 -7.06
C LEU A 96 -9.49 -6.12 -7.60
N PHE A 97 -9.58 -6.26 -8.92
CA PHE A 97 -10.73 -6.83 -9.58
C PHE A 97 -10.35 -7.61 -10.83
N ARG A 98 -10.70 -8.92 -10.84
CA ARG A 98 -10.50 -9.81 -11.98
C ARG A 98 -9.08 -9.77 -12.56
N VAL A 99 -8.08 -9.99 -11.71
CA VAL A 99 -6.67 -10.12 -12.14
C VAL A 99 -6.31 -11.59 -12.22
N PRO A 100 -6.40 -12.22 -13.40
CA PRO A 100 -6.12 -13.65 -13.55
C PRO A 100 -4.63 -13.92 -13.34
N GLY A 101 -4.30 -15.06 -12.72
CA GLY A 101 -2.93 -15.49 -12.48
C GLY A 101 -2.28 -14.89 -11.23
N LEU A 102 -2.88 -13.89 -10.58
CA LEU A 102 -2.38 -13.38 -9.31
C LEU A 102 -2.84 -14.28 -8.16
N ASP A 103 -1.91 -14.98 -7.52
CA ASP A 103 -2.19 -15.95 -6.46
C ASP A 103 -1.97 -15.40 -5.04
N SER A 104 -1.13 -14.36 -4.87
CA SER A 104 -0.89 -13.67 -3.61
C SER A 104 -0.37 -12.25 -3.86
N LEU A 105 -0.59 -11.33 -2.91
CA LEU A 105 -0.01 -9.98 -2.95
C LEU A 105 1.37 -9.91 -2.27
N SER A 106 1.85 -11.00 -1.71
CA SER A 106 3.04 -11.04 -0.86
C SER A 106 4.32 -10.63 -1.58
N THR A 107 4.50 -11.08 -2.82
CA THR A 107 5.65 -10.67 -3.64
C THR A 107 5.44 -9.28 -4.23
N LEU A 108 4.21 -8.96 -4.61
CA LEU A 108 3.87 -7.71 -5.27
C LEU A 108 4.05 -6.50 -4.33
N PHE A 109 3.55 -6.61 -3.09
CA PHE A 109 3.56 -5.53 -2.09
C PHE A 109 4.11 -5.97 -0.73
N PRO A 110 5.36 -6.45 -0.65
CA PRO A 110 5.91 -7.04 0.58
C PRO A 110 5.95 -6.07 1.77
N ASN A 111 6.04 -4.76 1.52
CA ASN A 111 6.21 -3.73 2.55
C ASN A 111 5.02 -2.77 2.68
N LEU A 112 3.91 -3.01 1.97
CA LEU A 112 2.72 -2.18 2.13
C LEU A 112 2.19 -2.28 3.56
N SER A 113 2.31 -1.18 4.29
CA SER A 113 2.01 -1.14 5.74
C SER A 113 0.78 -0.32 6.10
N VAL A 114 0.42 0.68 5.27
CA VAL A 114 -0.67 1.61 5.57
C VAL A 114 -1.56 1.85 4.36
N ILE A 115 -2.88 1.77 4.56
CA ILE A 115 -3.89 2.30 3.65
C ILE A 115 -4.66 3.35 4.44
N ARG A 116 -4.57 4.64 4.03
CA ARG A 116 -5.15 5.73 4.85
C ARG A 116 -6.66 5.89 4.71
N GLY A 117 -7.24 5.56 3.55
CA GLY A 117 -8.66 5.75 3.31
C GLY A 117 -9.11 7.21 3.33
N ARG A 118 -8.28 8.16 2.84
CA ARG A 118 -8.68 9.57 2.72
C ARG A 118 -9.93 9.71 1.87
N ASN A 119 -9.90 9.11 0.69
CA ASN A 119 -11.06 8.85 -0.14
C ASN A 119 -11.29 7.34 -0.20
N LEU A 120 -12.53 6.92 -0.26
CA LEU A 120 -12.92 5.51 -0.21
C LEU A 120 -13.59 5.11 -1.51
N PHE A 121 -13.47 3.84 -1.87
CA PHE A 121 -14.31 3.24 -2.89
C PHE A 121 -15.64 2.85 -2.23
N TYR A 122 -16.68 3.65 -2.42
CA TYR A 122 -17.89 3.65 -1.60
C TYR A 122 -17.51 3.85 -0.11
N ASN A 123 -17.51 2.81 0.71
CA ASN A 123 -17.13 2.84 2.12
C ASN A 123 -15.86 2.03 2.41
N TYR A 124 -15.15 1.55 1.38
CA TYR A 124 -14.08 0.58 1.50
C TYR A 124 -12.70 1.19 1.17
N ALA A 125 -11.72 0.87 2.00
CA ALA A 125 -10.32 1.20 1.79
C ALA A 125 -9.53 0.06 1.13
N LEU A 126 -9.97 -1.18 1.29
CA LEU A 126 -9.42 -2.36 0.62
C LEU A 126 -10.57 -3.13 -0.03
N VAL A 127 -10.46 -3.35 -1.32
CA VAL A 127 -11.43 -4.15 -2.10
C VAL A 127 -10.70 -5.24 -2.86
N ILE A 128 -11.11 -6.49 -2.64
CA ILE A 128 -10.61 -7.70 -3.34
C ILE A 128 -11.83 -8.43 -3.87
N PHE A 129 -12.07 -8.32 -5.18
CA PHE A 129 -13.32 -8.76 -5.77
C PHE A 129 -13.11 -9.59 -7.03
N GLU A 130 -13.75 -10.77 -7.08
CA GLU A 130 -13.70 -11.72 -8.22
C GLU A 130 -12.26 -12.08 -8.66
N MET A 131 -11.37 -12.30 -7.70
CA MET A 131 -9.99 -12.72 -7.91
C MET A 131 -9.91 -14.26 -7.98
N ASN A 132 -10.11 -14.83 -9.17
CA ASN A 132 -10.31 -16.27 -9.35
C ASN A 132 -9.12 -17.15 -8.98
N ASN A 133 -7.90 -16.59 -8.93
CA ASN A 133 -6.68 -17.35 -8.65
C ASN A 133 -6.02 -16.99 -7.31
N LEU A 134 -6.56 -16.00 -6.59
CA LEU A 134 -5.99 -15.53 -5.34
C LEU A 134 -6.18 -16.57 -4.24
N LYS A 135 -5.10 -17.08 -3.69
CA LYS A 135 -5.07 -18.13 -2.65
C LYS A 135 -4.99 -17.56 -1.24
N ASP A 136 -4.27 -16.47 -1.08
CA ASP A 136 -4.14 -15.69 0.15
C ASP A 136 -4.01 -14.21 -0.16
N ILE A 137 -4.26 -13.36 0.83
CA ILE A 137 -4.10 -11.91 0.63
C ILE A 137 -2.62 -11.53 0.63
N GLY A 138 -1.81 -12.10 1.52
CA GLY A 138 -0.36 -11.93 1.55
C GLY A 138 0.15 -10.53 1.90
N LEU A 139 -0.66 -9.65 2.46
CA LEU A 139 -0.22 -8.31 2.88
C LEU A 139 0.46 -8.35 4.26
N TYR A 140 1.58 -9.07 4.36
CA TYR A 140 2.26 -9.39 5.63
C TYR A 140 2.71 -8.19 6.45
N SER A 141 2.93 -7.07 5.78
CA SER A 141 3.36 -5.82 6.41
C SER A 141 2.21 -4.88 6.76
N LEU A 142 0.97 -5.19 6.38
CA LEU A 142 -0.17 -4.32 6.63
C LEU A 142 -0.46 -4.22 8.12
N ARG A 143 -0.39 -2.97 8.64
CA ARG A 143 -0.56 -2.64 10.06
C ARG A 143 -1.72 -1.75 10.35
N ASN A 144 -2.10 -0.93 9.37
CA ASN A 144 -3.10 0.09 9.59
C ASN A 144 -3.91 0.39 8.34
N ILE A 145 -5.22 0.26 8.48
CA ILE A 145 -6.22 0.89 7.61
C ILE A 145 -6.86 1.98 8.47
N THR A 146 -6.49 3.24 8.18
CA THR A 146 -6.82 4.35 9.10
C THR A 146 -8.31 4.69 9.07
N ARG A 147 -8.94 4.58 7.89
CA ARG A 147 -10.36 4.85 7.69
C ARG A 147 -10.92 3.95 6.59
N GLY A 148 -12.22 3.63 6.71
CA GLY A 148 -12.95 2.78 5.78
C GLY A 148 -12.94 1.31 6.18
N ALA A 149 -13.80 0.53 5.56
CA ALA A 149 -13.93 -0.91 5.75
C ALA A 149 -13.16 -1.69 4.69
N ILE A 150 -13.18 -3.01 4.76
CA ILE A 150 -12.73 -3.90 3.70
C ILE A 150 -13.92 -4.59 3.04
N ARG A 151 -13.77 -4.89 1.74
CA ARG A 151 -14.68 -5.75 0.99
C ARG A 151 -13.87 -6.84 0.31
N ILE A 152 -14.11 -8.09 0.70
CA ILE A 152 -13.45 -9.28 0.13
C ILE A 152 -14.56 -10.24 -0.30
N GLU A 153 -14.80 -10.31 -1.60
CA GLU A 153 -15.99 -10.98 -2.10
C GLU A 153 -15.73 -11.74 -3.39
N LYS A 154 -16.34 -12.94 -3.50
CA LYS A 154 -16.32 -13.79 -4.69
C LYS A 154 -14.92 -14.20 -5.15
N ASN A 155 -14.08 -14.62 -4.22
CA ASN A 155 -12.74 -15.12 -4.49
C ASN A 155 -12.72 -16.64 -4.21
N PRO A 156 -12.96 -17.49 -5.22
CA PRO A 156 -13.26 -18.91 -5.02
C PRO A 156 -12.08 -19.76 -4.53
N GLU A 157 -10.85 -19.25 -4.60
CA GLU A 157 -9.65 -19.95 -4.13
C GLU A 157 -9.07 -19.34 -2.85
N LEU A 158 -9.66 -18.23 -2.36
CA LEU A 158 -9.07 -17.44 -1.28
C LEU A 158 -9.28 -18.09 0.09
N CYS A 159 -8.19 -18.42 0.74
CA CYS A 159 -8.09 -18.96 2.10
C CYS A 159 -7.48 -17.95 3.09
N TYR A 160 -7.27 -18.37 4.34
CA TYR A 160 -6.69 -17.58 5.45
C TYR A 160 -7.49 -16.34 5.86
N LEU A 161 -8.77 -16.25 5.49
CA LEU A 161 -9.62 -15.11 5.89
C LEU A 161 -9.97 -15.14 7.38
N ASP A 162 -10.23 -16.31 7.93
CA ASP A 162 -10.61 -16.51 9.34
C ASP A 162 -9.39 -16.47 10.29
N SER A 163 -8.18 -16.63 9.74
CA SER A 163 -6.95 -16.55 10.52
C SER A 163 -6.42 -15.12 10.66
N VAL A 164 -6.97 -14.15 9.95
CA VAL A 164 -6.61 -12.73 10.08
C VAL A 164 -7.55 -12.04 11.06
N ASP A 165 -6.99 -11.42 12.09
CA ASP A 165 -7.72 -10.54 13.00
C ASP A 165 -7.68 -9.09 12.48
N TRP A 166 -8.74 -8.68 11.83
CA TRP A 166 -8.84 -7.34 11.25
C TRP A 166 -8.89 -6.24 12.30
N SER A 167 -9.31 -6.53 13.54
CA SER A 167 -9.33 -5.55 14.63
C SER A 167 -7.93 -5.08 15.06
N LEU A 168 -6.90 -5.84 14.72
CA LEU A 168 -5.51 -5.44 14.90
C LEU A 168 -5.03 -4.40 13.87
N ILE A 169 -5.77 -4.25 12.78
CA ILE A 169 -5.38 -3.40 11.65
C ILE A 169 -6.30 -2.19 11.52
N MET A 170 -7.59 -2.33 11.87
CA MET A 170 -8.62 -1.32 11.61
C MET A 170 -9.79 -1.44 12.58
N ASN A 171 -10.77 -0.53 12.47
CA ASN A 171 -12.10 -0.76 13.00
C ASN A 171 -12.87 -1.67 12.03
N ALA A 172 -13.17 -2.89 12.44
CA ALA A 172 -13.67 -3.97 11.58
C ALA A 172 -15.21 -4.09 11.51
N ASP A 173 -15.95 -3.19 12.16
CA ASP A 173 -17.42 -3.32 12.36
C ASP A 173 -18.21 -3.33 11.06
N LEU A 174 -17.69 -2.71 10.00
CA LEU A 174 -18.36 -2.56 8.69
C LEU A 174 -17.72 -3.40 7.58
N ASN A 175 -16.89 -4.36 7.95
CA ASN A 175 -16.25 -5.23 6.96
C ASN A 175 -17.28 -6.14 6.29
N PHE A 176 -17.09 -6.34 4.98
CA PHE A 176 -17.90 -7.25 4.18
C PHE A 176 -17.01 -8.33 3.57
N ILE A 177 -17.18 -9.56 4.04
CA ILE A 177 -16.42 -10.73 3.59
C ILE A 177 -17.45 -11.82 3.25
N ASP A 178 -17.64 -12.12 1.96
CA ASP A 178 -18.67 -13.08 1.51
C ASP A 178 -18.31 -13.74 0.17
N GLY A 179 -18.86 -14.94 -0.07
CA GLY A 179 -18.72 -15.64 -1.34
C GLY A 179 -17.29 -16.08 -1.70
N ASN A 180 -16.40 -16.17 -0.71
CA ASN A 180 -15.04 -16.69 -0.87
C ASN A 180 -15.01 -18.21 -0.67
N LYS A 181 -13.83 -18.84 -0.80
CA LYS A 181 -13.67 -20.26 -0.49
C LYS A 181 -14.11 -20.54 0.94
N GLN A 182 -14.84 -21.63 1.12
CA GLN A 182 -15.35 -21.98 2.45
C GLN A 182 -14.20 -22.41 3.36
N ALA A 183 -14.19 -21.94 4.61
CA ALA A 183 -13.12 -22.22 5.58
C ALA A 183 -12.86 -23.74 5.77
N LYS A 184 -13.91 -24.57 5.71
CA LYS A 184 -13.78 -26.04 5.79
C LYS A 184 -13.02 -26.68 4.60
N GLU A 185 -12.89 -25.95 3.48
CA GLU A 185 -12.16 -26.37 2.27
C GLU A 185 -10.73 -25.79 2.24
N CYS A 186 -10.44 -24.90 3.19
CA CYS A 186 -9.12 -24.34 3.41
C CYS A 186 -8.37 -25.18 4.45
N ALA A 187 -7.09 -25.44 4.21
CA ALA A 187 -6.22 -26.06 5.20
C ALA A 187 -5.44 -24.98 5.98
N ASP A 188 -6.18 -24.04 6.57
CA ASP A 188 -5.61 -22.87 7.24
C ASP A 188 -4.93 -23.26 8.57
N VAL A 189 -3.62 -23.38 8.51
CA VAL A 189 -2.78 -23.73 9.69
C VAL A 189 -1.74 -22.62 9.85
N CYS A 190 -1.71 -22.01 11.04
CA CYS A 190 -0.69 -21.00 11.35
C CYS A 190 0.66 -21.64 11.72
N PRO A 191 1.78 -20.91 11.56
CA PRO A 191 3.11 -21.39 11.86
C PRO A 191 3.25 -22.04 13.24
N GLY A 192 3.86 -23.23 13.29
CA GLY A 192 4.17 -23.98 14.49
C GLY A 192 3.00 -24.77 15.08
N LEU A 193 1.77 -24.67 14.59
CA LEU A 193 0.63 -25.41 15.14
C LEU A 193 0.72 -26.93 14.91
N MET A 194 1.25 -27.36 13.78
CA MET A 194 1.44 -28.78 13.48
C MET A 194 2.53 -29.43 14.33
N GLU A 195 3.41 -28.62 14.91
CA GLU A 195 4.57 -29.04 15.71
C GLU A 195 4.34 -28.84 17.22
N ASP A 196 3.10 -28.55 17.64
CA ASP A 196 2.75 -28.18 19.01
C ASP A 196 3.59 -27.00 19.58
N ASN A 197 4.13 -26.17 18.69
CA ASN A 197 4.93 -25.00 19.02
C ASN A 197 4.40 -23.74 18.32
N PRO A 198 3.23 -23.22 18.72
CA PRO A 198 2.60 -22.07 18.07
C PRO A 198 3.49 -20.83 18.17
N GLN A 199 3.78 -20.22 17.02
CA GLN A 199 4.65 -19.06 16.89
C GLN A 199 3.86 -17.74 16.81
N CYS A 200 2.58 -17.83 16.42
CA CYS A 200 1.75 -16.66 16.17
C CYS A 200 1.01 -16.22 17.44
N ILE A 201 0.64 -14.94 17.50
CA ILE A 201 -0.23 -14.41 18.55
C ILE A 201 -1.61 -15.08 18.51
N LYS A 202 -2.22 -15.22 19.67
CA LYS A 202 -3.60 -15.70 19.81
C LYS A 202 -4.49 -14.55 20.25
N THR A 203 -5.58 -14.34 19.54
CA THR A 203 -6.56 -13.28 19.86
C THR A 203 -7.98 -13.83 19.81
N ASN A 204 -8.90 -13.11 20.44
CA ASN A 204 -10.34 -13.34 20.28
C ASN A 204 -10.88 -12.27 19.32
N PHE A 205 -11.30 -12.67 18.14
CA PHE A 205 -11.92 -11.81 17.15
C PHE A 205 -13.24 -12.42 16.69
N SER A 206 -14.30 -11.62 16.66
CA SER A 206 -15.68 -12.08 16.33
C SER A 206 -16.13 -13.29 17.15
N GLY A 207 -15.72 -13.36 18.43
CA GLY A 207 -16.07 -14.46 19.33
C GLY A 207 -15.25 -15.76 19.13
N VAL A 208 -14.30 -15.77 18.17
CA VAL A 208 -13.45 -16.92 17.88
C VAL A 208 -12.03 -16.66 18.37
N SER A 209 -11.58 -17.47 19.35
CA SER A 209 -10.20 -17.46 19.84
C SER A 209 -9.33 -18.33 18.94
N ASN A 210 -8.40 -17.71 18.20
CA ASN A 210 -7.53 -18.41 17.28
C ASN A 210 -6.14 -17.77 17.18
N TYR A 211 -5.16 -18.54 16.70
CA TYR A 211 -3.86 -18.00 16.27
C TYR A 211 -4.01 -17.19 14.98
N ARG A 212 -3.20 -16.11 14.86
CA ARG A 212 -3.37 -15.13 13.79
C ARG A 212 -2.22 -15.16 12.80
N CYS A 213 -2.54 -15.49 11.56
CA CYS A 213 -1.57 -15.59 10.47
C CYS A 213 -2.18 -15.18 9.11
N TRP A 214 -1.32 -14.76 8.22
CA TRP A 214 -1.66 -14.48 6.83
C TRP A 214 -1.58 -15.72 5.93
N THR A 215 -0.69 -16.65 6.30
CA THR A 215 -0.45 -17.93 5.62
C THR A 215 0.17 -18.94 6.60
N SER A 216 0.46 -20.16 6.14
CA SER A 216 1.10 -21.22 6.94
C SER A 216 2.50 -20.88 7.45
N ASP A 217 3.15 -19.88 6.89
CA ASP A 217 4.52 -19.48 7.19
C ASP A 217 4.66 -18.00 7.64
N HIS A 218 3.57 -17.24 7.66
CA HIS A 218 3.57 -15.83 8.05
C HIS A 218 2.54 -15.49 9.11
N CYS A 219 3.00 -15.28 10.33
CA CYS A 219 2.16 -14.78 11.42
C CYS A 219 1.67 -13.35 11.16
N GLN A 220 0.45 -13.06 11.57
CA GLN A 220 -0.01 -11.68 11.70
C GLN A 220 0.69 -11.06 12.93
N LYS A 221 1.27 -9.88 12.75
CA LYS A 221 1.91 -9.14 13.83
C LYS A 221 0.85 -8.35 14.61
N GLY A 222 0.97 -8.30 15.92
CA GLY A 222 0.12 -7.47 16.78
C GLY A 222 0.28 -5.98 16.53
N LYS A 223 -0.60 -5.18 17.15
CA LYS A 223 -0.42 -3.71 17.21
C LYS A 223 0.89 -3.43 17.95
N SER A 224 1.78 -2.68 17.32
CA SER A 224 2.99 -2.12 17.96
C SER A 224 2.63 -0.88 18.75
#